data_4f2883427824449f869de810e39c9822
#
_entry.id   4f2883427824449f869de810e39c9822
#
_cell.length_a   1.000
_cell.length_b   1.000
_cell.length_c   1.000
_cell.angle_alpha   90.00
_cell.angle_beta   90.00
_cell.angle_gamma   90.00
#
_symmetry.space_group_name_H-M   'P 1'
#
loop_
_entity.id
_entity.type
_entity.pdbx_description
1 polymer ?
#
loop_
_entity_poly.entity_id
_entity_poly.type
_entity_poly.pdbx_seq_one_letter_code
_entity_poly.pdbx_strand_id
1 'polypeptide(L)'
;MSKSLIFLFVFFVIASAPAQQDSLYTPRDTSKVKGRMWRHLKYDLGSMGGGFANAFTQPVRWQKDDYMIAGATIVGVSLLYLADEDTSNFFRRQQNDIPQGLLDAGWYFGRPEVSYGLTGGVYLFGLLTDNEKVREAGVLLLTSAAATGFFQQTMKTFTGRGRPGLEMGKNQFRLFRGGHAYGSFPSGHTILSTTTIYGLSKQFDSPWVKGGLYAVGLITPMNRLVEGAHWLTDVALSVVVSVAIVEGVDNYLKRKKRYNHIEEAFGLPNMREDRNKIKWDLSFGGATIGVVGSF
;
A
#
# COMPACT_ATOMS: atom_id res chain seq x y z
N MET A 1 -27.63 3.94 -2.98
CA MET A 1 -26.67 4.87 -3.58
C MET A 1 -25.61 4.06 -4.31
N SER A 2 -25.33 4.43 -5.55
CA SER A 2 -24.65 3.62 -6.55
C SER A 2 -23.22 3.22 -6.17
N LYS A 3 -22.91 1.93 -6.34
CA LYS A 3 -21.56 1.32 -6.14
C LYS A 3 -20.46 1.96 -7.02
N SER A 4 -20.83 2.89 -7.91
CA SER A 4 -19.94 3.57 -8.85
C SER A 4 -19.21 4.79 -8.27
N LEU A 5 -19.61 5.33 -7.13
CA LEU A 5 -19.05 6.60 -6.61
C LEU A 5 -17.66 6.44 -5.97
N ILE A 6 -17.38 5.28 -5.38
CA ILE A 6 -16.08 5.03 -4.70
C ILE A 6 -14.94 4.83 -5.71
N PHE A 7 -15.26 4.25 -6.87
CA PHE A 7 -14.29 4.08 -7.96
C PHE A 7 -13.86 5.42 -8.60
N LEU A 8 -14.76 6.41 -8.60
CA LEU A 8 -14.49 7.71 -9.22
C LEU A 8 -13.49 8.55 -8.41
N PHE A 9 -13.49 8.44 -7.08
CA PHE A 9 -12.64 9.27 -6.22
C PHE A 9 -11.14 8.92 -6.31
N VAL A 10 -10.81 7.64 -6.44
CA VAL A 10 -9.41 7.20 -6.59
C VAL A 10 -8.85 7.54 -7.98
N PHE A 11 -9.70 7.56 -9.01
CA PHE A 11 -9.30 7.93 -10.36
C PHE A 11 -9.04 9.44 -10.53
N PHE A 12 -9.76 10.29 -9.78
CA PHE A 12 -9.62 11.75 -9.89
C PHE A 12 -8.30 12.29 -9.31
N VAL A 13 -7.75 11.64 -8.29
CA VAL A 13 -6.46 12.04 -7.70
C VAL A 13 -5.27 11.75 -8.63
N ILE A 14 -5.41 10.76 -9.52
CA ILE A 14 -4.36 10.41 -10.50
C ILE A 14 -4.45 11.29 -11.76
N ALA A 15 -5.63 11.82 -12.10
CA ALA A 15 -5.88 12.61 -13.32
C ALA A 15 -5.38 14.06 -13.24
N SER A 16 -4.98 14.56 -12.08
CA SER A 16 -4.45 15.94 -11.92
C SER A 16 -2.95 16.09 -12.19
N ALA A 17 -2.30 15.07 -12.76
CA ALA A 17 -0.96 15.27 -13.31
C ALA A 17 -1.07 16.11 -14.60
N PRO A 18 -0.33 17.25 -14.73
CA PRO A 18 -0.42 18.09 -15.91
C PRO A 18 -0.03 17.27 -17.15
N ALA A 19 -0.98 17.13 -18.08
CA ALA A 19 -0.71 16.59 -19.40
C ALA A 19 0.16 17.59 -20.15
N GLN A 20 1.40 17.26 -20.38
CA GLN A 20 2.28 18.02 -21.26
C GLN A 20 1.76 17.85 -22.70
N GLN A 21 1.15 18.89 -23.23
CA GLN A 21 0.72 18.97 -24.62
C GLN A 21 1.95 19.08 -25.52
N ASP A 22 2.44 17.97 -26.05
CA ASP A 22 3.30 17.98 -27.22
C ASP A 22 2.45 17.99 -28.49
N SER A 23 2.36 19.16 -29.09
CA SER A 23 1.75 19.37 -30.39
C SER A 23 2.72 18.96 -31.50
N LEU A 24 2.53 17.78 -32.06
CA LEU A 24 2.78 17.44 -33.47
C LEU A 24 2.32 16.01 -33.72
N TYR A 25 1.12 15.87 -34.29
CA TYR A 25 0.60 14.57 -34.71
C TYR A 25 1.37 14.05 -35.94
N THR A 26 2.39 13.28 -35.71
CA THR A 26 2.96 12.37 -36.72
C THR A 26 2.30 11.00 -36.55
N PRO A 27 1.88 10.31 -37.62
CA PRO A 27 1.32 8.96 -37.52
C PRO A 27 2.31 8.05 -36.77
N ARG A 28 1.89 7.57 -35.61
CA ARG A 28 2.74 6.75 -34.74
C ARG A 28 2.91 5.38 -35.40
N ASP A 29 4.13 5.04 -35.78
CA ASP A 29 4.48 3.70 -36.24
C ASP A 29 4.18 2.67 -35.13
N THR A 30 3.07 1.97 -35.30
CA THR A 30 2.55 1.00 -34.32
C THR A 30 3.50 -0.16 -34.05
N SER A 31 4.39 -0.50 -34.99
CA SER A 31 5.40 -1.55 -34.82
C SER A 31 6.47 -1.15 -33.79
N LYS A 32 6.89 0.12 -33.81
CA LYS A 32 7.84 0.70 -32.84
C LYS A 32 7.23 0.81 -31.46
N VAL A 33 5.93 1.15 -31.38
CA VAL A 33 5.19 1.21 -30.10
C VAL A 33 5.11 -0.19 -29.47
N LYS A 34 4.74 -1.20 -30.23
CA LYS A 34 4.64 -2.59 -29.74
C LYS A 34 6.00 -3.12 -29.25
N GLY A 35 7.07 -2.86 -29.99
CA GLY A 35 8.42 -3.25 -29.59
C GLY A 35 8.91 -2.55 -28.31
N ARG A 36 8.54 -1.27 -28.10
CA ARG A 36 8.85 -0.49 -26.90
C ARG A 36 8.09 -1.02 -25.69
N MET A 37 6.78 -1.21 -25.80
CA MET A 37 5.93 -1.74 -24.75
C MET A 37 6.42 -3.12 -24.25
N TRP A 38 6.85 -3.99 -25.17
CA TRP A 38 7.41 -5.29 -24.81
C TRP A 38 8.74 -5.18 -24.04
N ARG A 39 9.60 -4.22 -24.39
CA ARG A 39 10.83 -3.95 -23.63
C ARG A 39 10.53 -3.46 -22.22
N HIS A 40 9.59 -2.52 -22.09
CA HIS A 40 9.14 -2.04 -20.78
C HIS A 40 8.59 -3.17 -19.93
N LEU A 41 7.69 -3.99 -20.48
CA LEU A 41 7.12 -5.14 -19.76
C LEU A 41 8.21 -6.11 -19.25
N LYS A 42 9.17 -6.49 -20.10
CA LYS A 42 10.28 -7.36 -19.68
C LYS A 42 11.12 -6.73 -18.56
N TYR A 43 11.40 -5.45 -18.68
CA TYR A 43 12.16 -4.71 -17.69
C TYR A 43 11.42 -4.65 -16.35
N ASP A 44 10.13 -4.33 -16.38
CA ASP A 44 9.28 -4.23 -15.22
C ASP A 44 9.11 -5.59 -14.52
N LEU A 45 8.92 -6.67 -15.28
CA LEU A 45 8.88 -8.03 -14.71
C LEU A 45 10.21 -8.39 -14.00
N GLY A 46 11.36 -8.00 -14.54
CA GLY A 46 12.64 -8.14 -13.87
C GLY A 46 12.73 -7.29 -12.59
N SER A 47 12.16 -6.08 -12.60
CA SER A 47 12.07 -5.21 -11.42
C SER A 47 11.14 -5.78 -10.36
N MET A 48 9.99 -6.34 -10.76
CA MET A 48 9.04 -7.02 -9.87
C MET A 48 9.69 -8.25 -9.21
N GLY A 49 10.34 -9.11 -9.99
CA GLY A 49 11.05 -10.28 -9.46
C GLY A 49 12.16 -9.92 -8.47
N GLY A 50 12.97 -8.90 -8.80
CA GLY A 50 14.01 -8.40 -7.91
C GLY A 50 13.47 -7.73 -6.65
N GLY A 51 12.40 -6.94 -6.76
CA GLY A 51 11.72 -6.31 -5.62
C GLY A 51 11.08 -7.34 -4.70
N PHE A 52 10.42 -8.35 -5.26
CA PHE A 52 9.83 -9.47 -4.51
C PHE A 52 10.91 -10.23 -3.72
N ALA A 53 11.98 -10.65 -4.37
CA ALA A 53 13.10 -11.32 -3.71
C ALA A 53 13.74 -10.44 -2.63
N ASN A 54 13.90 -9.13 -2.91
CA ASN A 54 14.45 -8.18 -1.95
C ASN A 54 13.58 -8.06 -0.71
N ALA A 55 12.25 -8.07 -0.83
CA ALA A 55 11.34 -7.99 0.30
C ALA A 55 11.55 -9.12 1.31
N PHE A 56 11.82 -10.35 0.85
CA PHE A 56 12.03 -11.51 1.73
C PHE A 56 13.49 -11.70 2.17
N THR A 57 14.44 -11.11 1.47
CA THR A 57 15.87 -11.20 1.84
C THR A 57 16.36 -10.03 2.66
N GLN A 58 15.49 -9.07 3.03
CA GLN A 58 15.86 -7.93 3.88
C GLN A 58 16.52 -8.36 5.19
N PRO A 59 16.01 -9.35 5.95
CA PRO A 59 16.60 -9.71 7.24
C PRO A 59 18.07 -10.08 7.17
N VAL A 60 18.53 -10.60 6.03
CA VAL A 60 19.97 -10.93 5.83
C VAL A 60 20.87 -9.67 5.77
N ARG A 61 20.28 -8.51 5.51
CA ARG A 61 20.98 -7.22 5.34
C ARG A 61 20.67 -6.21 6.45
N TRP A 62 19.92 -6.63 7.45
CA TRP A 62 19.55 -5.79 8.58
C TRP A 62 20.79 -5.35 9.38
N GLN A 63 20.73 -4.13 9.85
CA GLN A 63 21.68 -3.59 10.81
C GLN A 63 21.11 -3.69 12.24
N LYS A 64 21.90 -3.29 13.23
CA LYS A 64 21.50 -3.35 14.64
C LYS A 64 20.14 -2.68 14.90
N ASP A 65 19.90 -1.52 14.29
CA ASP A 65 18.68 -0.76 14.49
C ASP A 65 17.46 -1.49 13.90
N ASP A 66 17.61 -2.16 12.75
CA ASP A 66 16.56 -2.95 12.13
C ASP A 66 16.14 -4.13 13.04
N TYR A 67 17.12 -4.82 13.63
CA TYR A 67 16.85 -5.91 14.59
C TYR A 67 16.20 -5.38 15.87
N MET A 68 16.58 -4.19 16.36
CA MET A 68 15.92 -3.56 17.50
C MET A 68 14.47 -3.20 17.21
N ILE A 69 14.19 -2.61 16.03
CA ILE A 69 12.83 -2.29 15.59
C ILE A 69 11.99 -3.56 15.45
N ALA A 70 12.55 -4.61 14.83
CA ALA A 70 11.86 -5.89 14.70
C ALA A 70 11.57 -6.52 16.07
N GLY A 71 12.53 -6.51 16.99
CA GLY A 71 12.35 -6.98 18.35
C GLY A 71 11.28 -6.19 19.12
N ALA A 72 11.34 -4.86 19.06
CA ALA A 72 10.34 -3.99 19.68
C ALA A 72 8.93 -4.25 19.07
N THR A 73 8.85 -4.48 17.77
CA THR A 73 7.59 -4.83 17.09
C THR A 73 7.04 -6.17 17.60
N ILE A 74 7.89 -7.20 17.72
CA ILE A 74 7.48 -8.51 18.24
C ILE A 74 6.95 -8.35 19.68
N VAL A 75 7.68 -7.65 20.53
CA VAL A 75 7.24 -7.39 21.92
C VAL A 75 5.93 -6.62 21.94
N GLY A 76 5.80 -5.54 21.15
CA GLY A 76 4.58 -4.75 21.07
C GLY A 76 3.37 -5.56 20.62
N VAL A 77 3.51 -6.35 19.55
CA VAL A 77 2.43 -7.23 19.07
C VAL A 77 2.10 -8.31 20.11
N SER A 78 3.11 -8.87 20.81
CA SER A 78 2.88 -9.84 21.89
C SER A 78 2.12 -9.25 23.08
N LEU A 79 2.37 -7.98 23.40
CA LEU A 79 1.60 -7.26 24.43
C LEU A 79 0.15 -6.99 23.97
N LEU A 80 -0.06 -6.64 22.69
CA LEU A 80 -1.40 -6.48 22.13
C LEU A 80 -2.21 -7.78 22.18
N TYR A 81 -1.56 -8.95 22.15
CA TYR A 81 -2.22 -10.24 22.28
C TYR A 81 -2.99 -10.38 23.61
N LEU A 82 -2.52 -9.73 24.67
CA LEU A 82 -3.23 -9.74 25.95
C LEU A 82 -4.60 -9.06 25.82
N ALA A 83 -4.70 -8.04 25.00
CA ALA A 83 -5.92 -7.24 24.78
C ALA A 83 -6.85 -7.79 23.67
N ASP A 84 -6.50 -8.89 22.99
CA ASP A 84 -7.25 -9.38 21.83
C ASP A 84 -8.73 -9.67 22.15
N GLU A 85 -9.04 -10.31 23.27
CA GLU A 85 -10.42 -10.66 23.64
C GLU A 85 -11.24 -9.43 24.03
N ASP A 86 -10.68 -8.57 24.85
CA ASP A 86 -11.36 -7.33 25.30
C ASP A 86 -11.63 -6.40 24.12
N THR A 87 -10.62 -6.24 23.25
CA THR A 87 -10.73 -5.45 22.04
C THR A 87 -11.77 -6.03 21.07
N SER A 88 -11.75 -7.36 20.84
CA SER A 88 -12.75 -8.02 20.02
C SER A 88 -14.16 -7.81 20.54
N ASN A 89 -14.36 -8.01 21.85
CA ASN A 89 -15.64 -7.80 22.51
C ASN A 89 -16.12 -6.34 22.40
N PHE A 90 -15.20 -5.37 22.54
CA PHE A 90 -15.51 -3.95 22.40
C PHE A 90 -15.97 -3.62 20.98
N PHE A 91 -15.18 -3.97 19.96
CA PHE A 91 -15.51 -3.60 18.58
C PHE A 91 -16.75 -4.31 18.05
N ARG A 92 -16.95 -5.57 18.36
CA ARG A 92 -18.15 -6.33 17.94
C ARG A 92 -19.45 -5.73 18.47
N ARG A 93 -19.44 -5.14 19.69
CA ARG A 93 -20.62 -4.47 20.24
C ARG A 93 -20.99 -3.21 19.45
N GLN A 94 -20.04 -2.55 18.81
CA GLN A 94 -20.26 -1.35 18.01
C GLN A 94 -20.81 -1.63 16.59
N GLN A 95 -20.87 -2.89 16.18
CA GLN A 95 -21.20 -3.27 14.79
C GLN A 95 -22.53 -2.70 14.33
N ASN A 96 -23.55 -2.68 15.20
CA ASN A 96 -24.87 -2.19 14.86
C ASN A 96 -24.97 -0.64 14.81
N ASP A 97 -24.01 0.06 15.39
CA ASP A 97 -23.97 1.52 15.45
C ASP A 97 -23.24 2.13 14.24
N ILE A 98 -22.54 1.30 13.47
CA ILE A 98 -21.74 1.74 12.31
C ILE A 98 -22.60 1.66 11.05
N PRO A 99 -22.65 2.75 10.22
CA PRO A 99 -23.38 2.74 8.97
C PRO A 99 -22.94 1.59 8.05
N GLN A 100 -23.89 0.82 7.54
CA GLN A 100 -23.61 -0.35 6.70
C GLN A 100 -22.73 -0.02 5.48
N GLY A 101 -22.91 1.17 4.88
CA GLY A 101 -22.08 1.61 3.75
C GLY A 101 -20.59 1.75 4.10
N LEU A 102 -20.25 2.07 5.35
CA LEU A 102 -18.86 2.13 5.80
C LEU A 102 -18.29 0.73 6.01
N LEU A 103 -19.08 -0.19 6.55
CA LEU A 103 -18.70 -1.60 6.70
C LEU A 103 -18.46 -2.23 5.32
N ASP A 104 -19.39 -2.02 4.38
CA ASP A 104 -19.26 -2.50 2.99
C ASP A 104 -18.01 -1.91 2.33
N ALA A 105 -17.73 -0.61 2.48
CA ALA A 105 -16.53 0.02 1.93
C ALA A 105 -15.26 -0.63 2.48
N GLY A 106 -15.18 -0.85 3.80
CA GLY A 106 -14.05 -1.50 4.45
C GLY A 106 -13.85 -2.94 3.96
N TRP A 107 -14.93 -3.67 3.75
CA TRP A 107 -14.87 -5.03 3.23
C TRP A 107 -14.42 -5.07 1.77
N TYR A 108 -15.04 -4.26 0.89
CA TYR A 108 -14.71 -4.23 -0.54
C TYR A 108 -13.26 -3.80 -0.80
N PHE A 109 -12.78 -2.77 -0.09
CA PHE A 109 -11.44 -2.23 -0.32
C PHE A 109 -10.33 -3.22 0.05
N GLY A 110 -10.58 -4.12 1.01
CA GLY A 110 -9.64 -5.17 1.39
C GLY A 110 -9.69 -6.44 0.53
N ARG A 111 -10.60 -6.53 -0.45
CA ARG A 111 -10.72 -7.72 -1.31
C ARG A 111 -9.57 -7.84 -2.29
N PRO A 112 -9.08 -9.07 -2.55
CA PRO A 112 -8.03 -9.31 -3.54
C PRO A 112 -8.39 -8.76 -4.92
N GLU A 113 -9.64 -8.94 -5.37
CA GLU A 113 -10.08 -8.49 -6.70
C GLU A 113 -9.98 -6.97 -6.85
N VAL A 114 -10.33 -6.23 -5.78
CA VAL A 114 -10.24 -4.76 -5.77
C VAL A 114 -8.79 -4.31 -5.69
N SER A 115 -8.01 -4.88 -4.78
CA SER A 115 -6.60 -4.52 -4.61
C SER A 115 -5.77 -4.82 -5.86
N TYR A 116 -5.85 -6.05 -6.39
CA TYR A 116 -5.12 -6.40 -7.63
C TYR A 116 -5.67 -5.70 -8.86
N GLY A 117 -6.99 -5.46 -8.93
CA GLY A 117 -7.60 -4.68 -10.01
C GLY A 117 -7.09 -3.24 -10.03
N LEU A 118 -7.05 -2.58 -8.87
CA LEU A 118 -6.55 -1.21 -8.73
C LEU A 118 -5.05 -1.12 -9.05
N THR A 119 -4.23 -1.96 -8.42
CA THR A 119 -2.76 -1.93 -8.60
C THR A 119 -2.35 -2.33 -10.01
N GLY A 120 -3.05 -3.32 -10.60
CA GLY A 120 -2.89 -3.71 -12.00
C GLY A 120 -3.34 -2.63 -12.96
N GLY A 121 -4.45 -1.93 -12.65
CA GLY A 121 -4.93 -0.79 -13.43
C GLY A 121 -3.93 0.36 -13.47
N VAL A 122 -3.32 0.71 -12.34
CA VAL A 122 -2.25 1.72 -12.27
C VAL A 122 -1.07 1.32 -13.16
N TYR A 123 -0.62 0.06 -13.05
CA TYR A 123 0.47 -0.44 -13.89
C TYR A 123 0.15 -0.38 -15.38
N LEU A 124 -1.01 -0.91 -15.76
CA LEU A 124 -1.46 -0.92 -17.16
C LEU A 124 -1.61 0.49 -17.73
N PHE A 125 -2.17 1.41 -16.94
CA PHE A 125 -2.27 2.81 -17.34
C PHE A 125 -0.87 3.42 -17.60
N GLY A 126 0.09 3.23 -16.70
CA GLY A 126 1.47 3.68 -16.90
C GLY A 126 2.14 3.04 -18.13
N LEU A 127 1.89 1.75 -18.37
CA LEU A 127 2.43 1.02 -19.53
C LEU A 127 1.83 1.52 -20.85
N LEU A 128 0.51 1.72 -20.90
CA LEU A 128 -0.21 2.14 -22.11
C LEU A 128 0.04 3.61 -22.47
N THR A 129 0.16 4.48 -21.45
CA THR A 129 0.45 5.91 -21.64
C THR A 129 1.94 6.21 -21.77
N ASP A 130 2.81 5.18 -21.64
CA ASP A 130 4.28 5.34 -21.66
C ASP A 130 4.78 6.28 -20.55
N ASN A 131 4.05 6.34 -19.44
CA ASN A 131 4.39 7.17 -18.30
C ASN A 131 5.23 6.36 -17.29
N GLU A 132 6.52 6.66 -17.24
CA GLU A 132 7.47 5.92 -16.40
C GLU A 132 7.16 6.03 -14.92
N LYS A 133 6.79 7.22 -14.42
CA LYS A 133 6.45 7.44 -13.00
C LYS A 133 5.23 6.61 -12.57
N VAL A 134 4.18 6.59 -13.39
CA VAL A 134 2.98 5.79 -13.11
C VAL A 134 3.27 4.30 -13.22
N ARG A 135 4.13 3.90 -14.15
CA ARG A 135 4.57 2.52 -14.33
C ARG A 135 5.41 2.04 -13.13
N GLU A 136 6.32 2.88 -12.63
CA GLU A 136 7.09 2.63 -11.40
C GLU A 136 6.16 2.43 -10.20
N ALA A 137 5.18 3.32 -10.03
CA ALA A 137 4.16 3.20 -8.98
C ALA A 137 3.38 1.88 -9.11
N GLY A 138 2.98 1.51 -10.32
CA GLY A 138 2.30 0.24 -10.60
C GLY A 138 3.17 -0.98 -10.26
N VAL A 139 4.46 -0.94 -10.59
CA VAL A 139 5.42 -2.01 -10.25
C VAL A 139 5.60 -2.11 -8.74
N LEU A 140 5.73 -0.98 -8.03
CA LEU A 140 5.79 -0.96 -6.56
C LEU A 140 4.55 -1.63 -5.97
N LEU A 141 3.37 -1.19 -6.38
CA LEU A 141 2.09 -1.66 -5.85
C LEU A 141 1.85 -3.14 -6.13
N LEU A 142 2.00 -3.59 -7.38
CA LEU A 142 1.80 -5.00 -7.76
C LEU A 142 2.79 -5.93 -7.07
N THR A 143 4.07 -5.54 -7.03
CA THR A 143 5.11 -6.36 -6.40
C THR A 143 4.85 -6.48 -4.91
N SER A 144 4.51 -5.38 -4.26
CA SER A 144 4.20 -5.37 -2.83
C SER A 144 2.94 -6.18 -2.51
N ALA A 145 1.88 -6.06 -3.33
CA ALA A 145 0.66 -6.84 -3.18
C ALA A 145 0.91 -8.34 -3.36
N ALA A 146 1.73 -8.73 -4.34
CA ALA A 146 2.12 -10.13 -4.55
C ALA A 146 2.95 -10.67 -3.36
N ALA A 147 3.92 -9.90 -2.88
CA ALA A 147 4.78 -10.29 -1.76
C ALA A 147 3.99 -10.41 -0.44
N THR A 148 3.14 -9.43 -0.14
CA THR A 148 2.28 -9.48 1.06
C THR A 148 1.23 -10.58 0.97
N GLY A 149 0.66 -10.83 -0.21
CA GLY A 149 -0.27 -11.93 -0.46
C GLY A 149 0.39 -13.30 -0.26
N PHE A 150 1.62 -13.48 -0.74
CA PHE A 150 2.41 -14.70 -0.51
C PHE A 150 2.70 -14.90 0.98
N PHE A 151 3.17 -13.85 1.67
CA PHE A 151 3.39 -13.89 3.12
C PHE A 151 2.11 -14.28 3.87
N GLN A 152 1.00 -13.62 3.56
CA GLN A 152 -0.29 -13.88 4.19
C GLN A 152 -0.74 -15.33 4.02
N GLN A 153 -0.68 -15.86 2.79
CA GLN A 153 -1.12 -17.23 2.52
C GLN A 153 -0.24 -18.25 3.25
N THR A 154 1.06 -18.02 3.25
CA THR A 154 2.02 -18.86 3.98
C THR A 154 1.71 -18.86 5.48
N MET A 155 1.58 -17.68 6.08
CA MET A 155 1.34 -17.57 7.53
C MET A 155 -0.02 -18.12 7.95
N LYS A 156 -1.07 -17.98 7.15
CA LYS A 156 -2.38 -18.59 7.42
C LYS A 156 -2.29 -20.10 7.47
N THR A 157 -1.56 -20.69 6.55
CA THR A 157 -1.37 -22.15 6.52
C THR A 157 -0.58 -22.62 7.75
N PHE A 158 0.48 -21.89 8.12
CA PHE A 158 1.31 -22.28 9.25
C PHE A 158 0.61 -22.12 10.61
N THR A 159 -0.14 -21.04 10.82
CA THR A 159 -0.70 -20.73 12.14
C THR A 159 -2.05 -21.38 12.40
N GLY A 160 -2.92 -21.40 11.41
CA GLY A 160 -4.28 -21.93 11.57
C GLY A 160 -5.03 -21.32 12.75
N ARG A 161 -4.94 -19.97 12.95
CA ARG A 161 -5.58 -19.29 14.07
C ARG A 161 -7.07 -19.16 13.89
N GLY A 162 -7.86 -19.49 14.93
CA GLY A 162 -9.31 -19.32 14.96
C GLY A 162 -9.73 -17.84 14.97
N ARG A 163 -10.86 -17.52 14.32
CA ARG A 163 -11.40 -16.16 14.28
C ARG A 163 -12.17 -15.82 15.54
N PRO A 164 -12.23 -14.52 15.95
CA PRO A 164 -13.06 -14.08 17.08
C PRO A 164 -14.52 -14.52 16.99
N GLY A 165 -15.12 -14.48 15.81
CA GLY A 165 -16.50 -14.88 15.56
C GLY A 165 -16.83 -16.35 15.82
N LEU A 166 -15.83 -17.21 16.06
CA LEU A 166 -16.04 -18.60 16.47
C LEU A 166 -16.30 -18.75 17.98
N GLU A 167 -16.10 -17.70 18.76
CA GLU A 167 -16.32 -17.66 20.22
C GLU A 167 -15.57 -18.74 21.02
N MET A 168 -14.47 -19.26 20.46
CA MET A 168 -13.63 -20.29 21.09
C MET A 168 -12.42 -19.72 21.85
N GLY A 169 -12.35 -18.39 22.01
CA GLY A 169 -11.23 -17.68 22.60
C GLY A 169 -10.02 -17.50 21.67
N LYS A 170 -9.08 -16.64 22.08
CA LYS A 170 -7.91 -16.21 21.27
C LYS A 170 -6.84 -17.28 21.09
N ASN A 171 -6.83 -18.32 21.91
CA ASN A 171 -5.78 -19.34 21.98
C ASN A 171 -6.04 -20.55 21.05
N GLN A 172 -7.00 -20.47 20.15
CA GLN A 172 -7.32 -21.55 19.22
C GLN A 172 -6.43 -21.52 17.99
N PHE A 173 -5.53 -22.48 17.91
CA PHE A 173 -4.61 -22.67 16.79
C PHE A 173 -4.71 -24.11 16.27
N ARG A 174 -4.78 -24.25 14.95
CA ARG A 174 -4.75 -25.55 14.26
C ARG A 174 -3.72 -25.49 13.15
N LEU A 175 -2.46 -25.71 13.51
CA LEU A 175 -1.33 -25.65 12.60
C LEU A 175 -1.58 -26.46 11.33
N PHE A 176 -1.21 -25.91 10.19
CA PHE A 176 -1.35 -26.51 8.86
C PHE A 176 -2.78 -26.86 8.44
N ARG A 177 -3.78 -26.47 9.22
CA ARG A 177 -5.19 -26.57 8.84
C ARG A 177 -5.65 -25.25 8.25
N GLY A 178 -5.76 -25.21 6.92
CA GLY A 178 -6.41 -24.12 6.23
C GLY A 178 -7.93 -24.10 6.43
N GLY A 179 -8.59 -23.10 5.88
CA GLY A 179 -10.04 -22.96 5.90
C GLY A 179 -10.48 -21.61 6.48
N HIS A 180 -11.71 -21.20 6.14
CA HIS A 180 -12.22 -19.87 6.50
C HIS A 180 -12.22 -19.63 8.02
N ALA A 181 -12.58 -20.64 8.82
CA ALA A 181 -12.69 -20.53 10.27
C ALA A 181 -11.33 -20.36 10.98
N TYR A 182 -10.27 -20.99 10.46
CA TYR A 182 -8.92 -20.99 11.03
C TYR A 182 -7.92 -20.14 10.23
N GLY A 183 -8.39 -19.20 9.44
CA GLY A 183 -7.58 -18.28 8.67
C GLY A 183 -7.57 -16.87 9.25
N SER A 184 -7.55 -16.72 10.59
CA SER A 184 -7.55 -15.38 11.22
C SER A 184 -6.22 -14.66 11.04
N PHE A 185 -5.09 -15.35 11.22
CA PHE A 185 -3.78 -14.72 11.23
C PHE A 185 -2.99 -14.99 9.94
N PRO A 186 -2.43 -13.97 9.32
CA PRO A 186 -2.73 -12.54 9.48
C PRO A 186 -3.99 -12.11 8.72
N SER A 187 -4.44 -10.85 8.93
CA SER A 187 -5.63 -10.31 8.25
C SER A 187 -5.36 -9.99 6.79
N GLY A 188 -5.94 -10.78 5.87
CA GLY A 188 -5.72 -10.60 4.42
C GLY A 188 -6.28 -9.29 3.86
N HIS A 189 -7.47 -8.87 4.32
CA HIS A 189 -8.06 -7.59 3.90
C HIS A 189 -7.19 -6.43 4.38
N THR A 190 -6.72 -6.46 5.63
CA THR A 190 -5.81 -5.43 6.17
C THR A 190 -4.49 -5.40 5.41
N ILE A 191 -3.89 -6.55 5.12
CA ILE A 191 -2.63 -6.63 4.37
C ILE A 191 -2.78 -5.93 3.02
N LEU A 192 -3.77 -6.30 2.22
CA LEU A 192 -3.93 -5.76 0.87
C LEU A 192 -4.31 -4.28 0.86
N SER A 193 -5.24 -3.86 1.74
CA SER A 193 -5.62 -2.45 1.83
C SER A 193 -4.46 -1.58 2.30
N THR A 194 -3.73 -1.99 3.34
CA THR A 194 -2.57 -1.25 3.85
C THR A 194 -1.46 -1.19 2.82
N THR A 195 -1.15 -2.31 2.15
CA THR A 195 -0.14 -2.34 1.08
C THR A 195 -0.48 -1.37 -0.04
N THR A 196 -1.75 -1.35 -0.47
CA THR A 196 -2.21 -0.46 -1.53
C THR A 196 -2.12 1.01 -1.10
N ILE A 197 -2.65 1.36 0.06
CA ILE A 197 -2.66 2.74 0.58
C ILE A 197 -1.24 3.22 0.89
N TYR A 198 -0.45 2.42 1.57
CA TYR A 198 0.91 2.79 1.92
C TYR A 198 1.80 2.92 0.68
N GLY A 199 1.71 1.97 -0.26
CA GLY A 199 2.43 2.06 -1.53
C GLY A 199 2.00 3.26 -2.38
N LEU A 200 0.70 3.60 -2.38
CA LEU A 200 0.20 4.80 -3.04
C LEU A 200 0.71 6.07 -2.35
N SER A 201 0.78 6.11 -1.02
CA SER A 201 1.26 7.27 -0.27
C SER A 201 2.72 7.64 -0.59
N LYS A 202 3.53 6.68 -1.07
CA LYS A 202 4.91 6.91 -1.54
C LYS A 202 4.99 7.78 -2.79
N GLN A 203 3.87 7.98 -3.50
CA GLN A 203 3.82 8.80 -4.72
C GLN A 203 3.59 10.29 -4.41
N PHE A 204 3.35 10.64 -3.16
CA PHE A 204 3.04 12.01 -2.73
C PHE A 204 4.02 12.49 -1.67
N ASP A 205 4.40 13.77 -1.73
CA ASP A 205 5.25 14.40 -0.72
C ASP A 205 4.42 15.12 0.34
N SER A 206 3.22 15.59 -0.02
CA SER A 206 2.33 16.32 0.89
C SER A 206 1.90 15.47 2.09
N PRO A 207 2.17 15.92 3.33
CA PRO A 207 1.77 15.20 4.54
C PRO A 207 0.24 15.16 4.70
N TRP A 208 -0.48 16.15 4.18
CA TRP A 208 -1.94 16.17 4.19
C TRP A 208 -2.55 15.10 3.30
N VAL A 209 -1.98 14.89 2.10
CA VAL A 209 -2.40 13.80 1.20
C VAL A 209 -2.11 12.45 1.83
N LYS A 210 -0.92 12.27 2.41
CA LYS A 210 -0.56 11.04 3.12
C LYS A 210 -1.50 10.78 4.30
N GLY A 211 -1.78 11.82 5.11
CA GLY A 211 -2.71 11.73 6.24
C GLY A 211 -4.11 11.32 5.80
N GLY A 212 -4.64 11.93 4.73
CA GLY A 212 -5.93 11.55 4.15
C GLY A 212 -5.97 10.11 3.64
N LEU A 213 -4.91 9.67 2.95
CA LEU A 213 -4.77 8.28 2.51
C LEU A 213 -4.74 7.31 3.69
N TYR A 214 -4.00 7.61 4.76
CA TYR A 214 -3.94 6.76 5.94
C TYR A 214 -5.28 6.69 6.66
N ALA A 215 -6.02 7.82 6.76
CA ALA A 215 -7.36 7.84 7.34
C ALA A 215 -8.32 6.91 6.57
N VAL A 216 -8.31 6.97 5.23
CA VAL A 216 -9.06 6.04 4.37
C VAL A 216 -8.56 4.60 4.55
N GLY A 217 -7.24 4.42 4.64
CA GLY A 217 -6.60 3.12 4.85
C GLY A 217 -7.00 2.43 6.14
N LEU A 218 -7.38 3.16 7.19
CA LEU A 218 -7.84 2.62 8.47
C LEU A 218 -9.24 2.00 8.40
N ILE A 219 -10.06 2.33 7.41
CA ILE A 219 -11.44 1.83 7.30
C ILE A 219 -11.46 0.29 7.25
N THR A 220 -10.62 -0.32 6.44
CA THR A 220 -10.56 -1.79 6.32
C THR A 220 -10.07 -2.48 7.60
N PRO A 221 -8.94 -2.10 8.22
CA PRO A 221 -8.51 -2.66 9.50
C PRO A 221 -9.59 -2.60 10.58
N MET A 222 -10.23 -1.43 10.74
CA MET A 222 -11.30 -1.24 11.72
C MET A 222 -12.52 -2.10 11.41
N ASN A 223 -12.93 -2.18 10.16
CA ASN A 223 -14.01 -3.06 9.73
C ASN A 223 -13.74 -4.52 10.11
N ARG A 224 -12.49 -5.01 9.96
CA ARG A 224 -12.15 -6.40 10.32
C ARG A 224 -12.27 -6.70 11.81
N LEU A 225 -12.01 -5.71 12.68
CA LEU A 225 -12.22 -5.82 14.12
C LEU A 225 -13.71 -5.82 14.47
N VAL A 226 -14.46 -4.88 13.88
CA VAL A 226 -15.90 -4.73 14.10
C VAL A 226 -16.69 -5.97 13.70
N GLU A 227 -16.37 -6.57 12.55
CA GLU A 227 -17.02 -7.81 12.09
C GLU A 227 -16.58 -9.07 12.87
N GLY A 228 -15.66 -8.94 13.83
CA GLY A 228 -15.11 -10.12 14.53
C GLY A 228 -14.40 -11.12 13.61
N ALA A 229 -13.91 -10.63 12.46
CA ALA A 229 -13.23 -11.45 11.48
C ALA A 229 -11.78 -11.72 11.87
N HIS A 230 -11.16 -10.80 12.60
CA HIS A 230 -9.74 -10.84 12.99
C HIS A 230 -9.53 -10.26 14.39
N TRP A 231 -8.50 -10.75 15.07
CA TRP A 231 -8.02 -10.22 16.34
C TRP A 231 -7.22 -8.92 16.14
N LEU A 232 -7.08 -8.12 17.19
CA LEU A 232 -6.26 -6.89 17.14
C LEU A 232 -4.82 -7.19 16.69
N THR A 233 -4.22 -8.25 17.22
CA THR A 233 -2.86 -8.67 16.84
C THR A 233 -2.77 -9.11 15.39
N ASP A 234 -3.80 -9.76 14.82
CA ASP A 234 -3.83 -10.13 13.39
C ASP A 234 -3.79 -8.87 12.51
N VAL A 235 -4.54 -7.85 12.90
CA VAL A 235 -4.63 -6.57 12.19
C VAL A 235 -3.33 -5.77 12.34
N ALA A 236 -2.82 -5.63 13.57
CA ALA A 236 -1.60 -4.87 13.85
C ALA A 236 -0.39 -5.43 13.09
N LEU A 237 -0.18 -6.76 13.16
CA LEU A 237 0.92 -7.39 12.41
C LEU A 237 0.74 -7.25 10.90
N SER A 238 -0.51 -7.31 10.41
CA SER A 238 -0.79 -7.11 8.98
C SER A 238 -0.35 -5.72 8.51
N VAL A 239 -0.59 -4.67 9.31
CA VAL A 239 -0.14 -3.31 9.01
C VAL A 239 1.38 -3.25 8.98
N VAL A 240 2.05 -3.76 10.02
CA VAL A 240 3.52 -3.72 10.12
C VAL A 240 4.18 -4.46 8.95
N VAL A 241 3.72 -5.66 8.64
CA VAL A 241 4.27 -6.45 7.53
C VAL A 241 4.04 -5.77 6.19
N SER A 242 2.87 -5.17 5.98
CA SER A 242 2.58 -4.43 4.74
C SER A 242 3.55 -3.27 4.57
N VAL A 243 3.77 -2.46 5.62
CA VAL A 243 4.72 -1.35 5.60
C VAL A 243 6.14 -1.86 5.31
N ALA A 244 6.60 -2.89 6.03
CA ALA A 244 7.95 -3.44 5.87
C ALA A 244 8.20 -3.98 4.45
N ILE A 245 7.23 -4.67 3.87
CA ILE A 245 7.34 -5.22 2.50
C ILE A 245 7.35 -4.08 1.47
N VAL A 246 6.44 -3.10 1.59
CA VAL A 246 6.42 -1.94 0.67
C VAL A 246 7.73 -1.17 0.74
N GLU A 247 8.27 -0.90 1.95
CA GLU A 247 9.59 -0.27 2.11
C GLU A 247 10.70 -1.10 1.45
N GLY A 248 10.66 -2.40 1.61
CA GLY A 248 11.64 -3.27 0.98
C GLY A 248 11.63 -3.23 -0.54
N VAL A 249 10.45 -3.21 -1.14
CA VAL A 249 10.30 -3.09 -2.60
C VAL A 249 10.70 -1.69 -3.07
N ASP A 250 10.22 -0.63 -2.41
CA ASP A 250 10.53 0.77 -2.74
C ASP A 250 12.05 1.03 -2.66
N ASN A 251 12.70 0.61 -1.58
CA ASN A 251 14.15 0.72 -1.40
C ASN A 251 14.94 -0.06 -2.47
N TYR A 252 14.43 -1.21 -2.93
CA TYR A 252 15.04 -1.94 -4.03
C TYR A 252 14.97 -1.14 -5.34
N LEU A 253 13.80 -0.61 -5.68
CA LEU A 253 13.59 0.15 -6.92
C LEU A 253 14.47 1.40 -6.93
N LYS A 254 14.51 2.15 -5.83
CA LYS A 254 15.31 3.37 -5.68
C LYS A 254 16.82 3.10 -5.68
N ARG A 255 17.29 2.14 -4.87
CA ARG A 255 18.74 1.81 -4.78
C ARG A 255 19.31 1.30 -6.08
N LYS A 256 18.51 0.56 -6.85
CA LYS A 256 18.91 0.04 -8.17
C LYS A 256 18.66 1.07 -9.28
N LYS A 257 18.15 2.25 -8.96
CA LYS A 257 17.80 3.32 -9.92
C LYS A 257 17.01 2.77 -11.11
N ARG A 258 15.98 1.94 -10.81
CA ARG A 258 15.29 1.17 -11.85
C ARG A 258 14.48 2.04 -12.80
N TYR A 259 14.08 3.25 -12.39
CA TYR A 259 13.18 4.14 -13.14
C TYR A 259 13.70 5.59 -13.26
N ASN A 260 15.02 5.81 -13.28
CA ASN A 260 15.62 7.15 -13.43
C ASN A 260 16.38 7.29 -14.75
N HIS A 261 16.03 6.52 -15.76
CA HIS A 261 16.82 6.44 -16.99
C HIS A 261 16.74 7.67 -17.88
N ILE A 262 15.63 8.45 -17.81
CA ILE A 262 15.43 9.62 -18.66
C ILE A 262 16.35 10.76 -18.20
N GLU A 263 16.49 10.98 -16.90
CA GLU A 263 17.35 12.06 -16.36
C GLU A 263 18.83 11.81 -16.62
N GLU A 264 19.30 10.55 -16.49
CA GLU A 264 20.69 10.18 -16.79
C GLU A 264 20.99 10.16 -18.29
N ALA A 265 20.05 9.73 -19.15
CA ALA A 265 20.24 9.65 -20.59
C ALA A 265 20.35 11.02 -21.27
N PHE A 266 19.78 12.06 -20.69
CA PHE A 266 19.82 13.43 -21.23
C PHE A 266 20.75 14.36 -20.46
N GLY A 267 21.51 13.88 -19.47
CA GLY A 267 22.43 14.70 -18.67
C GLY A 267 21.74 15.83 -17.91
N LEU A 268 20.42 15.69 -17.66
CA LEU A 268 19.67 16.67 -16.89
C LEU A 268 20.00 16.53 -15.41
N PRO A 269 20.24 17.64 -14.69
CA PRO A 269 20.43 17.58 -13.26
C PRO A 269 19.19 16.96 -12.60
N ASN A 270 19.41 16.19 -11.53
CA ASN A 270 18.36 15.49 -10.81
C ASN A 270 17.34 16.49 -10.24
N MET A 271 16.34 16.84 -11.05
CA MET A 271 15.31 17.83 -10.72
C MET A 271 14.30 17.31 -9.68
N ARG A 272 14.48 16.08 -9.18
CA ARG A 272 13.62 15.50 -8.14
C ARG A 272 13.89 16.09 -6.74
N GLU A 273 15.09 16.60 -6.49
CA GLU A 273 15.43 17.20 -5.20
C GLU A 273 14.94 18.64 -5.04
N ASP A 274 14.75 19.37 -6.15
CA ASP A 274 14.42 20.80 -6.10
C ASP A 274 12.96 21.14 -6.45
N ARG A 275 12.18 20.23 -7.01
CA ARG A 275 10.90 20.58 -7.60
C ARG A 275 9.73 20.75 -6.61
N ASN A 276 9.85 20.43 -5.31
CA ASN A 276 8.73 20.48 -4.37
C ASN A 276 9.09 20.93 -2.94
N LYS A 277 10.09 21.76 -2.78
CA LYS A 277 10.24 22.48 -1.52
C LYS A 277 9.50 23.80 -1.61
N ILE A 278 8.15 23.75 -1.57
CA ILE A 278 7.38 24.94 -1.19
C ILE A 278 7.85 25.29 0.23
N LYS A 279 8.68 26.30 0.36
CA LYS A 279 9.03 26.85 1.67
C LYS A 279 7.85 27.68 2.13
N TRP A 280 7.22 27.24 3.20
CA TRP A 280 6.17 27.98 3.84
C TRP A 280 6.79 28.84 4.94
N ASP A 281 6.73 30.16 4.78
CA ASP A 281 7.18 31.11 5.77
C ASP A 281 5.96 31.79 6.42
N LEU A 282 5.97 31.87 7.74
CA LEU A 282 5.00 32.63 8.51
C LEU A 282 5.41 34.11 8.46
N SER A 283 4.61 34.93 7.80
CA SER A 283 4.80 36.39 7.76
C SER A 283 3.92 37.05 8.80
N PHE A 284 4.53 37.83 9.68
CA PHE A 284 3.85 38.60 10.71
C PHE A 284 3.85 40.08 10.29
N GLY A 285 2.68 40.63 9.97
CA GLY A 285 2.47 42.07 9.79
C GLY A 285 1.71 42.64 10.99
N GLY A 286 1.82 43.94 11.27
CA GLY A 286 1.35 44.58 12.50
C GLY A 286 -0.11 44.33 12.95
N ALA A 287 -0.95 43.72 12.12
CA ALA A 287 -2.31 43.25 12.45
C ALA A 287 -2.74 42.00 11.65
N THR A 288 -1.83 41.35 10.93
CA THR A 288 -2.13 40.18 10.09
C THR A 288 -1.07 39.12 10.23
N ILE A 289 -1.51 37.85 10.29
CA ILE A 289 -0.64 36.67 10.17
C ILE A 289 -0.92 36.04 8.81
N GLY A 290 0.10 35.97 7.97
CA GLY A 290 0.02 35.36 6.63
C GLY A 290 0.97 34.17 6.50
N VAL A 291 0.59 33.21 5.67
CA VAL A 291 1.45 32.10 5.25
C VAL A 291 1.86 32.36 3.79
N VAL A 292 3.16 32.51 3.53
CA VAL A 292 3.70 32.74 2.19
C VAL A 292 4.38 31.48 1.71
N GLY A 293 3.95 30.96 0.56
CA GLY A 293 4.62 29.84 -0.13
C GLY A 293 5.52 30.39 -1.23
N SER A 294 6.84 30.10 -1.17
CA SER A 294 7.77 30.36 -2.28
C SER A 294 8.04 29.05 -3.03
N PHE A 295 7.95 29.14 -4.39
CA PHE A 295 8.11 28.02 -5.32
C PHE A 295 9.52 27.97 -5.87
#